data_4e4864c6e3d7b3892ec0319d80facd9c
#
_entry.id   4e4864c6e3d7b3892ec0319d80facd9c
#
_cell.length_a   1.000
_cell.length_b   1.000
_cell.length_c   1.000
_cell.angle_alpha   90.00
_cell.angle_beta   90.00
_cell.angle_gamma   90.00
#
_symmetry.space_group_name_H-M   'P 1'
#
loop_
_entity.id
_entity.type
_entity.pdbx_description
1 polymer ?
#
loop_
_entity_poly.entity_id
_entity_poly.type
_entity_poly.pdbx_seq_one_letter_code
_entity_poly.pdbx_strand_id
1 'polypeptide(L)'
;MYQRVKAYVEEQHMLEKKDRVIVGVSGGADSVCLLFVLTKLRDERQKSGDGTLEITAVHIHHGLRGDSADADERYVRKICDAWNVPLVVYHKNIRELAKCWNMSEEEAGRKARREAFLEVRNQYSDVPCDNAQYGDIQVHHAECANGRQESTQGFGKIALAHHRNDEAETVLFHLCRGTDVRGLGGIAPVSGFWIRPLLNIGRNEIESYLEKVGISYCTDETNAENVYARNKLRNQVIPQLEEINEQAVWHISRTAQSVRELWSYVDMQIEEYKKKVLQIEPQSCRKETNLVTGAISLILNKNEYDKVPVPLKSYVIHRIICEAAGHEKDISAVHVQAVEELLNRQVGRKIDLPYAVTASRIYGGVKFEKKPVISTKMIDPNHLNDENIENPEALFQFRIFERPPGMKAFPEKTYTKWFDYDIINNTVEIRHRQAGDVLAINKNGGTQRLKKYFINEKISQEEREKVWLVADGHDIMWVVGHRQSQRYQITESTKKILEIHFCKGENYGRDSKSIS
;
A
#
# COMPACT_ATOMS: atom_id res chain seq x y z
N MET A 1 -31.68 -3.21 18.24
CA MET A 1 -30.41 -2.98 17.59
C MET A 1 -30.01 -4.18 16.72
N TYR A 2 -29.85 -5.39 17.24
CA TYR A 2 -29.39 -6.58 16.50
C TYR A 2 -30.12 -6.83 15.15
N GLN A 3 -31.46 -6.83 15.13
CA GLN A 3 -32.22 -7.05 13.89
C GLN A 3 -31.95 -6.00 12.82
N ARG A 4 -31.70 -4.75 13.22
CA ARG A 4 -31.31 -3.67 12.27
C ARG A 4 -29.92 -3.93 11.68
N VAL A 5 -28.97 -4.38 12.50
CA VAL A 5 -27.63 -4.74 11.99
C VAL A 5 -27.71 -5.93 11.04
N LYS A 6 -28.49 -6.96 11.40
CA LYS A 6 -28.70 -8.13 10.53
C LYS A 6 -29.30 -7.73 9.19
N ALA A 7 -30.38 -6.95 9.19
CA ALA A 7 -31.00 -6.44 7.96
C ALA A 7 -30.01 -5.60 7.11
N TYR A 8 -29.21 -4.76 7.77
CA TYR A 8 -28.21 -3.93 7.09
C TYR A 8 -27.06 -4.76 6.46
N VAL A 9 -26.61 -5.81 7.14
CA VAL A 9 -25.62 -6.75 6.61
C VAL A 9 -26.16 -7.46 5.37
N GLU A 10 -27.45 -7.85 5.38
CA GLU A 10 -28.14 -8.49 4.26
C GLU A 10 -28.34 -7.50 3.10
N GLU A 11 -28.88 -6.31 3.36
CA GLU A 11 -29.12 -5.26 2.37
C GLU A 11 -27.85 -4.82 1.65
N GLN A 12 -26.75 -4.67 2.39
CA GLN A 12 -25.46 -4.25 1.83
C GLN A 12 -24.61 -5.42 1.33
N HIS A 13 -25.14 -6.63 1.27
CA HIS A 13 -24.44 -7.84 0.83
C HIS A 13 -23.05 -8.01 1.45
N MET A 14 -22.94 -7.72 2.77
CA MET A 14 -21.64 -7.73 3.46
C MET A 14 -21.08 -9.12 3.63
N LEU A 15 -21.95 -10.13 3.80
CA LEU A 15 -21.57 -11.52 4.14
C LEU A 15 -22.28 -12.52 3.24
N GLU A 16 -21.51 -13.47 2.72
CA GLU A 16 -21.98 -14.63 1.95
C GLU A 16 -22.12 -15.88 2.82
N LYS A 17 -22.60 -16.99 2.22
CA LYS A 17 -22.97 -18.22 2.98
C LYS A 17 -21.81 -18.98 3.63
N LYS A 18 -20.58 -18.77 3.22
CA LYS A 18 -19.39 -19.48 3.73
C LYS A 18 -18.22 -18.51 3.99
N ASP A 19 -18.54 -17.30 4.48
CA ASP A 19 -17.53 -16.29 4.72
C ASP A 19 -16.70 -16.57 5.97
N ARG A 20 -15.44 -16.19 5.89
CA ARG A 20 -14.53 -16.03 7.02
C ARG A 20 -14.39 -14.54 7.30
N VAL A 21 -14.62 -14.15 8.55
CA VAL A 21 -14.61 -12.74 8.97
C VAL A 21 -13.55 -12.52 10.04
N ILE A 22 -12.67 -11.59 9.75
CA ILE A 22 -11.69 -11.08 10.72
C ILE A 22 -12.30 -9.86 11.38
N VAL A 23 -12.31 -9.82 12.70
CA VAL A 23 -12.90 -8.73 13.48
C VAL A 23 -11.81 -8.03 14.29
N GLY A 24 -11.62 -6.72 14.07
CA GLY A 24 -10.72 -5.92 14.90
C GLY A 24 -11.36 -5.64 16.26
N VAL A 25 -10.74 -6.11 17.35
CA VAL A 25 -11.26 -5.98 18.70
C VAL A 25 -10.28 -5.21 19.57
N SER A 26 -10.65 -3.99 19.96
CA SER A 26 -9.84 -3.15 20.86
C SER A 26 -10.19 -3.30 22.35
N GLY A 27 -11.34 -3.93 22.67
CA GLY A 27 -11.92 -3.98 24.02
C GLY A 27 -12.96 -2.89 24.27
N GLY A 28 -12.98 -1.82 23.48
CA GLY A 28 -13.98 -0.75 23.60
C GLY A 28 -15.38 -1.16 23.11
N ALA A 29 -16.41 -0.40 23.52
CA ALA A 29 -17.83 -0.69 23.27
C ALA A 29 -18.14 -1.09 21.84
N ASP A 30 -17.67 -0.32 20.85
CA ASP A 30 -18.00 -0.52 19.44
C ASP A 30 -17.46 -1.86 18.92
N SER A 31 -16.21 -2.18 19.24
CA SER A 31 -15.56 -3.42 18.81
C SER A 31 -16.11 -4.67 19.51
N VAL A 32 -16.45 -4.55 20.79
CA VAL A 32 -17.10 -5.61 21.57
C VAL A 32 -18.51 -5.87 21.04
N CYS A 33 -19.27 -4.81 20.76
CA CYS A 33 -20.60 -4.90 20.16
C CYS A 33 -20.56 -5.57 18.78
N LEU A 34 -19.60 -5.18 17.93
CA LEU A 34 -19.41 -5.78 16.61
C LEU A 34 -19.16 -7.29 16.73
N LEU A 35 -18.21 -7.68 17.58
CA LEU A 35 -17.89 -9.09 17.81
C LEU A 35 -19.11 -9.87 18.30
N PHE A 36 -19.83 -9.34 19.30
CA PHE A 36 -21.03 -9.97 19.85
C PHE A 36 -22.14 -10.15 18.80
N VAL A 37 -22.41 -9.14 17.99
CA VAL A 37 -23.41 -9.20 16.93
C VAL A 37 -23.05 -10.24 15.88
N LEU A 38 -21.79 -10.32 15.49
CA LEU A 38 -21.32 -11.30 14.50
C LEU A 38 -21.34 -12.73 15.06
N THR A 39 -20.99 -12.93 16.32
CA THR A 39 -21.12 -14.26 16.97
C THR A 39 -22.57 -14.71 17.04
N LYS A 40 -23.48 -13.80 17.37
CA LYS A 40 -24.92 -14.10 17.36
C LYS A 40 -25.42 -14.45 15.96
N LEU A 41 -24.95 -13.75 14.92
CA LEU A 41 -25.29 -14.06 13.54
C LEU A 41 -24.73 -15.42 13.10
N ARG A 42 -23.50 -15.76 13.51
CA ARG A 42 -22.90 -17.08 13.31
C ARG A 42 -23.77 -18.18 13.89
N ASP A 43 -24.17 -18.01 15.15
CA ASP A 43 -24.95 -19.02 15.89
C ASP A 43 -26.37 -19.20 15.30
N GLU A 44 -26.99 -18.11 14.82
CA GLU A 44 -28.27 -18.17 14.10
C GLU A 44 -28.15 -18.92 12.78
N ARG A 45 -27.12 -18.62 11.97
CA ARG A 45 -26.86 -19.31 10.69
C ARG A 45 -26.61 -20.81 10.90
N GLN A 46 -25.85 -21.16 11.92
CA GLN A 46 -25.58 -22.55 12.25
C GLN A 46 -26.87 -23.32 12.63
N LYS A 47 -27.76 -22.68 13.40
CA LYS A 47 -29.05 -23.27 13.80
C LYS A 47 -30.04 -23.42 12.65
N SER A 48 -30.07 -22.44 11.73
CA SER A 48 -30.97 -22.45 10.58
C SER A 48 -30.46 -23.29 9.41
N GLY A 49 -29.19 -23.71 9.44
CA GLY A 49 -28.56 -24.41 8.30
C GLY A 49 -28.27 -23.51 7.09
N ASP A 50 -28.33 -22.19 7.27
CA ASP A 50 -28.17 -21.20 6.19
C ASP A 50 -26.70 -20.80 5.91
N GLY A 51 -25.81 -21.75 6.07
CA GLY A 51 -24.38 -21.61 5.83
C GLY A 51 -23.54 -21.51 7.09
N THR A 52 -22.25 -21.38 6.90
CA THR A 52 -21.27 -21.25 7.98
C THR A 52 -20.68 -19.85 7.97
N LEU A 53 -20.47 -19.28 9.14
CA LEU A 53 -19.74 -18.04 9.33
C LEU A 53 -18.60 -18.31 10.31
N GLU A 54 -17.37 -18.24 9.83
CA GLU A 54 -16.18 -18.37 10.66
C GLU A 54 -15.72 -16.98 11.10
N ILE A 55 -15.42 -16.80 12.38
CA ILE A 55 -15.01 -15.51 12.95
C ILE A 55 -13.65 -15.70 13.61
N THR A 56 -12.71 -14.81 13.31
CA THR A 56 -11.42 -14.68 13.99
C THR A 56 -11.28 -13.26 14.51
N ALA A 57 -11.02 -13.10 15.80
CA ALA A 57 -10.75 -11.80 16.41
C ALA A 57 -9.26 -11.46 16.27
N VAL A 58 -8.97 -10.18 16.02
CA VAL A 58 -7.60 -9.65 16.01
C VAL A 58 -7.51 -8.48 16.98
N HIS A 59 -6.62 -8.60 17.95
CA HIS A 59 -6.30 -7.55 18.91
C HIS A 59 -4.89 -7.02 18.66
N ILE A 60 -4.71 -5.71 18.75
CA ILE A 60 -3.40 -5.09 18.62
C ILE A 60 -3.07 -4.36 19.91
N HIS A 61 -2.10 -4.89 20.62
CA HIS A 61 -1.51 -4.26 21.80
C HIS A 61 -0.50 -3.21 21.35
N HIS A 62 -0.81 -1.94 21.59
CA HIS A 62 -0.01 -0.82 21.06
C HIS A 62 1.28 -0.50 21.82
N GLY A 63 1.51 -1.10 22.98
CA GLY A 63 2.69 -0.86 23.83
C GLY A 63 2.79 0.54 24.42
N LEU A 64 1.74 1.37 24.29
CA LEU A 64 1.79 2.79 24.66
C LEU A 64 1.43 3.07 26.12
N ARG A 65 0.70 2.14 26.81
CA ARG A 65 0.00 2.43 28.07
C ARG A 65 0.29 1.45 29.22
N GLY A 66 1.29 0.58 29.09
CA GLY A 66 1.62 -0.40 30.15
C GLY A 66 0.40 -1.17 30.67
N ASP A 67 0.14 -1.10 31.99
CA ASP A 67 -0.89 -1.88 32.68
C ASP A 67 -2.32 -1.78 32.10
N SER A 68 -2.70 -0.65 31.50
CA SER A 68 -4.02 -0.46 30.88
C SER A 68 -4.17 -1.28 29.59
N ALA A 69 -3.15 -1.31 28.75
CA ALA A 69 -3.17 -2.10 27.52
C ALA A 69 -3.19 -3.61 27.81
N ASP A 70 -2.50 -4.03 28.88
CA ASP A 70 -2.51 -5.42 29.35
C ASP A 70 -3.90 -5.80 29.92
N ALA A 71 -4.61 -4.85 30.54
CA ALA A 71 -5.98 -5.07 31.02
C ALA A 71 -6.95 -5.23 29.84
N ASP A 72 -6.83 -4.40 28.80
CA ASP A 72 -7.62 -4.50 27.57
C ASP A 72 -7.40 -5.86 26.88
N GLU A 73 -6.16 -6.31 26.74
CA GLU A 73 -5.85 -7.61 26.17
C GLU A 73 -6.44 -8.76 26.98
N ARG A 74 -6.29 -8.72 28.29
CA ARG A 74 -6.89 -9.75 29.18
C ARG A 74 -8.40 -9.80 29.06
N TYR A 75 -9.04 -8.64 28.94
CA TYR A 75 -10.48 -8.56 28.74
C TYR A 75 -10.87 -9.14 27.36
N VAL A 76 -10.17 -8.79 26.28
CA VAL A 76 -10.44 -9.32 24.94
C VAL A 76 -10.26 -10.84 24.89
N ARG A 77 -9.21 -11.39 25.52
CA ARG A 77 -9.03 -12.85 25.65
C ARG A 77 -10.23 -13.50 26.32
N LYS A 78 -10.67 -12.96 27.48
CA LYS A 78 -11.81 -13.48 28.23
C LYS A 78 -13.10 -13.52 27.39
N ILE A 79 -13.43 -12.48 26.64
CA ILE A 79 -14.65 -12.47 25.83
C ILE A 79 -14.53 -13.38 24.60
N CYS A 80 -13.38 -13.48 23.98
CA CYS A 80 -13.14 -14.39 22.86
C CYS A 80 -13.28 -15.85 23.30
N ASP A 81 -12.72 -16.23 24.44
CA ASP A 81 -12.89 -17.57 25.04
C ASP A 81 -14.36 -17.85 25.34
N ALA A 82 -15.06 -16.91 25.99
CA ALA A 82 -16.47 -17.06 26.35
C ALA A 82 -17.41 -17.23 25.15
N TRP A 83 -17.06 -16.62 24.02
CA TRP A 83 -17.86 -16.68 22.79
C TRP A 83 -17.32 -17.68 21.76
N ASN A 84 -16.33 -18.48 22.15
CA ASN A 84 -15.68 -19.47 21.28
C ASN A 84 -15.24 -18.86 19.94
N VAL A 85 -14.44 -17.77 20.02
CA VAL A 85 -13.85 -17.07 18.89
C VAL A 85 -12.33 -17.16 18.98
N PRO A 86 -11.65 -17.71 17.96
CA PRO A 86 -10.20 -17.67 17.88
C PRO A 86 -9.68 -16.22 17.94
N LEU A 87 -8.60 -15.99 18.69
CA LEU A 87 -7.98 -14.68 18.87
C LEU A 87 -6.53 -14.69 18.44
N VAL A 88 -6.16 -13.73 17.60
CA VAL A 88 -4.77 -13.40 17.25
C VAL A 88 -4.40 -12.09 17.90
N VAL A 89 -3.28 -12.05 18.62
CA VAL A 89 -2.79 -10.84 19.30
C VAL A 89 -1.47 -10.42 18.69
N TYR A 90 -1.37 -9.12 18.35
CA TYR A 90 -0.13 -8.50 17.88
C TYR A 90 0.36 -7.49 18.90
N HIS A 91 1.60 -7.62 19.31
CA HIS A 91 2.30 -6.61 20.12
C HIS A 91 3.12 -5.71 19.19
N LYS A 92 2.76 -4.43 19.10
CA LYS A 92 3.41 -3.44 18.21
C LYS A 92 3.78 -2.19 19.00
N ASN A 93 5.06 -1.80 18.99
CA ASN A 93 5.48 -0.53 19.56
C ASN A 93 5.18 0.61 18.57
N ILE A 94 4.03 1.26 18.71
CA ILE A 94 3.57 2.28 17.78
C ILE A 94 4.48 3.52 17.77
N ARG A 95 5.13 3.88 18.89
CA ARG A 95 6.07 5.01 18.94
C ARG A 95 7.31 4.77 18.09
N GLU A 96 7.86 3.56 18.14
CA GLU A 96 8.99 3.20 17.29
C GLU A 96 8.60 3.14 15.82
N LEU A 97 7.45 2.54 15.50
CA LEU A 97 6.92 2.49 14.15
C LEU A 97 6.63 3.88 13.57
N ALA A 98 6.09 4.81 14.37
CA ALA A 98 5.85 6.19 13.95
C ALA A 98 7.15 6.89 13.56
N LYS A 99 8.23 6.71 14.35
CA LYS A 99 9.56 7.24 14.04
C LYS A 99 10.15 6.59 12.79
N CYS A 100 10.08 5.26 12.68
CA CYS A 100 10.60 4.52 11.54
C CYS A 100 9.89 4.90 10.22
N TRP A 101 8.57 5.09 10.26
CA TRP A 101 7.77 5.44 9.10
C TRP A 101 7.65 6.94 8.85
N ASN A 102 8.23 7.78 9.71
CA ASN A 102 8.17 9.24 9.66
C ASN A 102 6.73 9.78 9.53
N MET A 103 5.85 9.31 10.41
CA MET A 103 4.43 9.68 10.44
C MET A 103 3.96 9.89 11.89
N SER A 104 2.73 10.42 12.07
CA SER A 104 2.13 10.57 13.40
C SER A 104 1.84 9.21 14.06
N GLU A 105 1.79 9.16 15.39
CA GLU A 105 1.44 7.94 16.14
C GLU A 105 0.04 7.43 15.74
N GLU A 106 -0.91 8.32 15.47
CA GLU A 106 -2.25 7.93 14.98
C GLU A 106 -2.19 7.23 13.62
N GLU A 107 -1.46 7.81 12.67
CA GLU A 107 -1.30 7.22 11.33
C GLU A 107 -0.53 5.90 11.39
N ALA A 108 0.53 5.82 12.20
CA ALA A 108 1.29 4.61 12.43
C ALA A 108 0.41 3.51 13.05
N GLY A 109 -0.42 3.85 14.04
CA GLY A 109 -1.38 2.92 14.64
C GLY A 109 -2.44 2.41 13.65
N ARG A 110 -2.93 3.28 12.76
CA ARG A 110 -3.86 2.88 11.68
C ARG A 110 -3.20 1.97 10.66
N LYS A 111 -1.96 2.28 10.28
CA LYS A 111 -1.18 1.47 9.33
C LYS A 111 -0.86 0.10 9.92
N ALA A 112 -0.37 0.05 11.15
CA ALA A 112 -0.05 -1.19 11.86
C ALA A 112 -1.28 -2.11 12.01
N ARG A 113 -2.45 -1.54 12.34
CA ARG A 113 -3.73 -2.28 12.37
C ARG A 113 -4.09 -2.86 11.02
N ARG A 114 -3.98 -2.05 9.96
CA ARG A 114 -4.30 -2.50 8.60
C ARG A 114 -3.38 -3.63 8.15
N GLU A 115 -2.09 -3.54 8.42
CA GLU A 115 -1.11 -4.58 8.10
C GLU A 115 -1.41 -5.89 8.85
N ALA A 116 -1.69 -5.81 10.16
CA ALA A 116 -2.06 -6.99 10.95
C ALA A 116 -3.32 -7.70 10.43
N PHE A 117 -4.36 -6.94 10.07
CA PHE A 117 -5.56 -7.54 9.48
C PHE A 117 -5.30 -8.19 8.12
N LEU A 118 -4.47 -7.58 7.28
CA LEU A 118 -4.10 -8.13 5.98
C LEU A 118 -3.22 -9.39 6.13
N GLU A 119 -2.33 -9.41 7.10
CA GLU A 119 -1.49 -10.57 7.40
C GLU A 119 -2.35 -11.77 7.81
N VAL A 120 -3.27 -11.60 8.78
CA VAL A 120 -4.20 -12.66 9.18
C VAL A 120 -5.05 -13.11 7.99
N ARG A 121 -5.56 -12.17 7.18
CA ARG A 121 -6.34 -12.49 5.99
C ARG A 121 -5.55 -13.33 4.99
N ASN A 122 -4.27 -13.01 4.76
CA ASN A 122 -3.41 -13.74 3.81
C ASN A 122 -3.05 -15.14 4.30
N GLN A 123 -3.01 -15.38 5.62
CA GLN A 123 -2.82 -16.72 6.18
C GLN A 123 -4.00 -17.67 5.88
N TYR A 124 -5.19 -17.13 5.59
CA TYR A 124 -6.36 -17.91 5.19
C TYR A 124 -6.53 -18.06 3.67
N SER A 125 -5.70 -17.40 2.86
CA SER A 125 -5.62 -17.63 1.42
C SER A 125 -4.54 -18.68 1.16
N ASP A 126 -4.89 -19.83 0.55
CA ASP A 126 -3.99 -20.94 0.21
C ASP A 126 -2.93 -20.57 -0.88
N VAL A 127 -2.33 -19.41 -0.79
CA VAL A 127 -1.16 -19.01 -1.58
C VAL A 127 0.04 -19.06 -0.65
N PRO A 128 1.03 -19.93 -0.87
CA PRO A 128 2.26 -19.92 -0.09
C PRO A 128 2.96 -18.57 -0.29
N CYS A 129 2.93 -17.72 0.70
CA CYS A 129 3.82 -16.58 0.76
C CYS A 129 5.15 -17.08 1.31
N ASP A 130 6.12 -17.31 0.42
CA ASP A 130 7.51 -17.45 0.81
C ASP A 130 7.95 -16.16 1.52
N ASN A 131 8.47 -16.36 2.75
CA ASN A 131 9.29 -15.46 3.56
C ASN A 131 8.67 -14.13 4.07
N ALA A 132 8.14 -14.18 5.28
CA ALA A 132 8.21 -13.05 6.20
C ALA A 132 8.59 -13.54 7.60
N GLN A 133 9.89 -13.44 7.93
CA GLN A 133 10.36 -13.50 9.32
C GLN A 133 9.95 -12.18 10.00
N TYR A 134 8.97 -12.25 10.90
CA TYR A 134 8.70 -11.18 11.87
C TYR A 134 8.53 -11.79 13.25
N GLY A 135 9.27 -11.20 14.22
CA GLY A 135 9.43 -11.67 15.57
C GLY A 135 8.12 -11.77 16.37
N ASP A 136 8.15 -12.68 17.33
CA ASP A 136 7.23 -12.91 18.44
C ASP A 136 5.73 -12.82 18.16
N ILE A 137 5.22 -13.81 17.41
CA ILE A 137 3.78 -14.06 17.27
C ILE A 137 3.43 -15.17 18.27
N GLN A 138 2.77 -14.81 19.36
CA GLN A 138 2.11 -15.81 20.20
C GLN A 138 0.76 -16.16 19.58
N VAL A 139 0.73 -17.21 18.78
CA VAL A 139 -0.50 -17.81 18.26
C VAL A 139 -0.96 -18.85 19.27
N HIS A 140 -1.99 -18.55 20.05
CA HIS A 140 -2.68 -19.57 20.82
C HIS A 140 -3.67 -20.28 19.89
N HIS A 141 -3.23 -21.42 19.34
CA HIS A 141 -4.12 -22.36 18.67
C HIS A 141 -4.99 -23.06 19.72
N ALA A 142 -6.29 -22.76 19.73
CA ALA A 142 -7.24 -23.75 20.18
C ALA A 142 -7.19 -24.90 19.16
N GLU A 143 -6.86 -26.10 19.60
CA GLU A 143 -6.75 -27.29 18.77
C GLU A 143 -8.06 -27.54 18.01
N CYS A 144 -8.12 -27.16 16.75
CA CYS A 144 -9.12 -27.65 15.84
C CYS A 144 -8.63 -28.96 15.24
N ALA A 145 -8.87 -30.06 15.98
CA ALA A 145 -8.82 -31.40 15.41
C ALA A 145 -9.96 -31.51 14.41
N ASN A 146 -9.66 -31.49 13.12
CA ASN A 146 -10.23 -32.39 12.12
C ASN A 146 -9.79 -31.96 10.71
N GLY A 147 -8.99 -32.83 10.10
CA GLY A 147 -8.64 -32.74 8.69
C GLY A 147 -9.89 -32.80 7.80
N ARG A 148 -10.02 -31.83 6.94
CA ARG A 148 -10.82 -31.90 5.72
C ARG A 148 -10.14 -31.08 4.62
N GLN A 149 -9.89 -31.79 3.53
CA GLN A 149 -9.51 -31.28 2.22
C GLN A 149 -10.59 -30.37 1.61
N GLU A 150 -10.09 -29.39 0.85
CA GLU A 150 -10.69 -28.76 -0.32
C GLU A 150 -12.02 -28.02 -0.17
N SER A 151 -11.91 -26.67 -0.17
CA SER A 151 -12.68 -25.88 -1.14
C SER A 151 -12.06 -24.48 -1.27
N THR A 152 -11.49 -24.20 -2.43
CA THR A 152 -11.14 -22.89 -2.95
C THR A 152 -12.39 -22.01 -3.03
N GLN A 153 -12.71 -21.25 -1.96
CA GLN A 153 -13.62 -20.10 -2.02
C GLN A 153 -13.74 -19.49 -0.62
N GLY A 154 -13.22 -18.28 -0.46
CA GLY A 154 -13.44 -17.54 0.76
C GLY A 154 -12.31 -16.53 1.03
N PHE A 155 -12.21 -15.51 0.19
CA PHE A 155 -11.41 -14.34 0.55
C PHE A 155 -12.04 -13.75 1.82
N GLY A 156 -11.35 -13.88 2.95
CA GLY A 156 -11.85 -13.40 4.22
C GLY A 156 -12.26 -11.92 4.18
N LYS A 157 -13.41 -11.61 4.77
CA LYS A 157 -13.86 -10.24 5.01
C LYS A 157 -13.18 -9.69 6.27
N ILE A 158 -13.00 -8.38 6.34
CA ILE A 158 -12.48 -7.70 7.54
C ILE A 158 -13.57 -6.74 8.04
N ALA A 159 -14.11 -7.03 9.22
CA ALA A 159 -15.15 -6.23 9.85
C ALA A 159 -14.54 -5.17 10.77
N LEU A 160 -14.94 -3.93 10.58
CA LEU A 160 -14.54 -2.77 11.36
C LEU A 160 -15.75 -2.20 12.10
N ALA A 161 -15.53 -1.79 13.34
CA ALA A 161 -16.58 -1.29 14.24
C ALA A 161 -16.91 0.21 14.03
N HIS A 162 -16.81 0.72 12.80
CA HIS A 162 -17.26 2.06 12.49
C HIS A 162 -18.79 2.15 12.65
N HIS A 163 -19.23 3.22 13.26
CA HIS A 163 -20.63 3.49 13.55
C HIS A 163 -21.07 4.86 12.95
N ARG A 164 -22.35 5.21 13.11
CA ARG A 164 -22.94 6.43 12.52
C ARG A 164 -22.23 7.72 12.92
N ASN A 165 -21.77 7.84 14.15
CA ASN A 165 -21.04 9.02 14.58
C ASN A 165 -19.67 9.15 13.87
N ASP A 166 -18.96 8.04 13.63
CA ASP A 166 -17.70 8.07 12.86
C ASP A 166 -17.94 8.54 11.40
N GLU A 167 -19.10 8.15 10.82
CA GLU A 167 -19.49 8.61 9.50
C GLU A 167 -19.72 10.12 9.49
N ALA A 168 -20.49 10.65 10.47
CA ALA A 168 -20.73 12.08 10.59
C ALA A 168 -19.41 12.85 10.79
N GLU A 169 -18.52 12.38 11.67
CA GLU A 169 -17.18 12.93 11.84
C GLU A 169 -16.42 12.98 10.52
N THR A 170 -16.48 11.92 9.72
CA THR A 170 -15.77 11.82 8.44
C THR A 170 -16.34 12.78 7.41
N VAL A 171 -17.65 12.90 7.30
CA VAL A 171 -18.32 13.86 6.39
C VAL A 171 -17.94 15.29 6.76
N LEU A 172 -18.05 15.66 8.03
CA LEU A 172 -17.68 16.99 8.53
C LEU A 172 -16.19 17.29 8.30
N PHE A 173 -15.34 16.30 8.54
CA PHE A 173 -13.91 16.44 8.30
C PHE A 173 -13.58 16.68 6.83
N HIS A 174 -14.25 15.97 5.92
CA HIS A 174 -14.10 16.17 4.49
C HIS A 174 -14.60 17.56 4.06
N LEU A 175 -15.74 18.01 4.57
CA LEU A 175 -16.25 19.36 4.32
C LEU A 175 -15.27 20.44 4.75
N CYS A 176 -14.69 20.32 5.94
CA CYS A 176 -13.69 21.28 6.45
C CYS A 176 -12.40 21.35 5.61
N ARG A 177 -12.01 20.24 4.97
CA ARG A 177 -10.78 20.17 4.15
C ARG A 177 -11.01 20.52 2.68
N GLY A 178 -12.24 20.66 2.27
CA GLY A 178 -12.66 20.72 0.87
C GLY A 178 -12.70 19.32 0.26
N THR A 179 -13.82 18.96 -0.28
CA THR A 179 -14.06 17.65 -0.91
C THR A 179 -14.99 17.81 -2.10
N ASP A 180 -14.94 16.85 -3.02
CA ASP A 180 -15.93 16.68 -4.06
C ASP A 180 -17.15 15.88 -3.57
N VAL A 181 -18.09 15.63 -4.48
CA VAL A 181 -19.31 14.85 -4.19
C VAL A 181 -18.98 13.44 -3.67
N ARG A 182 -17.94 12.80 -4.19
CA ARG A 182 -17.51 11.45 -3.77
C ARG A 182 -17.13 11.44 -2.28
N GLY A 183 -16.37 12.44 -1.84
CA GLY A 183 -15.94 12.51 -0.45
C GLY A 183 -17.04 12.83 0.54
N LEU A 184 -18.13 13.48 0.10
CA LEU A 184 -19.34 13.70 0.91
C LEU A 184 -20.11 12.40 1.18
N GLY A 185 -19.86 11.35 0.42
CA GLY A 185 -20.40 10.01 0.68
C GLY A 185 -19.87 9.38 1.97
N GLY A 186 -18.92 9.99 2.68
CA GLY A 186 -18.44 9.52 3.99
C GLY A 186 -17.78 8.15 3.94
N ILE A 187 -18.17 7.28 4.87
CA ILE A 187 -17.61 5.93 5.03
C ILE A 187 -18.47 4.92 4.24
N ALA A 188 -17.87 4.18 3.30
CA ALA A 188 -18.60 3.13 2.58
C ALA A 188 -18.91 1.93 3.48
N PRO A 189 -20.13 1.36 3.44
CA PRO A 189 -20.49 0.13 4.18
C PRO A 189 -19.60 -1.05 3.81
N VAL A 190 -19.31 -1.18 2.52
CA VAL A 190 -18.44 -2.20 1.93
C VAL A 190 -17.40 -1.52 1.05
N SER A 191 -16.14 -1.93 1.18
CA SER A 191 -15.04 -1.46 0.33
C SER A 191 -14.07 -2.60 0.07
N GLY A 192 -14.27 -3.33 -1.04
CA GLY A 192 -13.60 -4.60 -1.28
C GLY A 192 -13.93 -5.62 -0.19
N PHE A 193 -12.93 -6.09 0.52
CA PHE A 193 -13.12 -7.04 1.62
C PHE A 193 -13.35 -6.37 3.01
N TRP A 194 -13.34 -5.04 3.09
CA TRP A 194 -13.65 -4.31 4.32
C TRP A 194 -15.16 -4.11 4.46
N ILE A 195 -15.73 -4.51 5.60
CA ILE A 195 -17.16 -4.35 5.91
C ILE A 195 -17.36 -3.60 7.22
N ARG A 196 -18.49 -2.90 7.35
CA ARG A 196 -18.82 -2.07 8.52
C ARG A 196 -20.25 -2.30 8.98
N PRO A 197 -20.50 -3.41 9.68
CA PRO A 197 -21.85 -3.83 10.06
C PRO A 197 -22.59 -2.86 10.97
N LEU A 198 -21.86 -2.02 11.74
CA LEU A 198 -22.45 -1.08 12.70
C LEU A 198 -22.67 0.33 12.13
N LEU A 199 -22.36 0.58 10.85
CA LEU A 199 -22.34 1.93 10.29
C LEU A 199 -23.69 2.66 10.37
N ASN A 200 -24.81 1.94 10.36
CA ASN A 200 -26.16 2.49 10.49
C ASN A 200 -26.65 2.60 11.96
N ILE A 201 -25.79 2.33 12.94
CA ILE A 201 -26.11 2.36 14.38
C ILE A 201 -25.40 3.53 15.04
N GLY A 202 -26.11 4.26 15.92
CA GLY A 202 -25.52 5.33 16.72
C GLY A 202 -24.74 4.78 17.92
N ARG A 203 -23.75 5.55 18.41
CA ARG A 203 -22.93 5.15 19.54
C ARG A 203 -23.75 4.89 20.81
N ASN A 204 -24.69 5.77 21.12
CA ASN A 204 -25.58 5.61 22.27
C ASN A 204 -26.44 4.34 22.17
N GLU A 205 -26.82 3.94 20.98
CA GLU A 205 -27.56 2.70 20.74
C GLU A 205 -26.67 1.46 20.99
N ILE A 206 -25.37 1.55 20.68
CA ILE A 206 -24.39 0.49 20.94
C ILE A 206 -24.21 0.30 22.44
N GLU A 207 -23.95 1.39 23.18
CA GLU A 207 -23.74 1.37 24.62
C GLU A 207 -24.98 0.85 25.37
N SER A 208 -26.17 1.39 25.06
CA SER A 208 -27.44 0.93 25.63
C SER A 208 -27.74 -0.54 25.30
N TYR A 209 -27.32 -1.02 24.13
CA TYR A 209 -27.52 -2.42 23.78
C TYR A 209 -26.61 -3.34 24.58
N LEU A 210 -25.33 -2.99 24.76
CA LEU A 210 -24.40 -3.76 25.58
C LEU A 210 -24.82 -3.80 27.03
N GLU A 211 -25.27 -2.68 27.60
CA GLU A 211 -25.83 -2.61 28.94
C GLU A 211 -27.04 -3.54 29.09
N LYS A 212 -27.99 -3.48 28.15
CA LYS A 212 -29.20 -4.33 28.17
C LYS A 212 -28.90 -5.82 28.10
N VAL A 213 -27.83 -6.23 27.42
CA VAL A 213 -27.43 -7.64 27.34
C VAL A 213 -26.40 -8.04 28.39
N GLY A 214 -26.01 -7.11 29.28
CA GLY A 214 -25.11 -7.36 30.40
C GLY A 214 -23.64 -7.59 30.01
N ILE A 215 -23.21 -7.00 28.90
CA ILE A 215 -21.82 -7.10 28.41
C ILE A 215 -21.06 -5.83 28.79
N SER A 216 -19.99 -6.00 29.58
CA SER A 216 -19.05 -4.92 29.91
C SER A 216 -18.09 -4.62 28.75
N TYR A 217 -17.41 -3.48 28.80
CA TYR A 217 -16.37 -3.09 27.85
C TYR A 217 -15.36 -2.17 28.53
N CYS A 218 -14.18 -2.02 27.92
CA CYS A 218 -13.13 -1.12 28.40
C CYS A 218 -13.41 0.31 27.95
N THR A 219 -13.23 1.28 28.85
CA THR A 219 -13.33 2.71 28.53
C THR A 219 -11.93 3.30 28.33
N ASP A 220 -11.73 3.96 27.18
CA ASP A 220 -10.46 4.61 26.84
C ASP A 220 -10.51 6.09 27.25
N GLU A 221 -9.75 6.47 28.29
CA GLU A 221 -9.69 7.84 28.81
C GLU A 221 -9.08 8.84 27.82
N THR A 222 -8.24 8.40 26.86
CA THR A 222 -7.62 9.32 25.88
C THR A 222 -8.57 9.83 24.80
N ASN A 223 -9.77 9.28 24.71
CA ASN A 223 -10.82 9.82 23.83
C ASN A 223 -11.26 11.24 24.20
N ALA A 224 -10.95 11.70 25.42
CA ALA A 224 -11.25 13.05 25.90
C ALA A 224 -10.25 14.11 25.42
N GLU A 225 -9.09 13.75 24.91
CA GLU A 225 -8.07 14.71 24.48
C GLU A 225 -8.39 15.31 23.10
N ASN A 226 -8.47 16.65 23.02
CA ASN A 226 -8.79 17.39 21.80
C ASN A 226 -7.55 17.72 20.92
N VAL A 227 -6.52 16.91 20.96
CA VAL A 227 -5.29 17.12 20.20
C VAL A 227 -5.50 16.94 18.70
N TYR A 228 -6.37 16.02 18.30
CA TYR A 228 -6.62 15.68 16.90
C TYR A 228 -7.91 16.33 16.36
N ALA A 229 -7.92 16.69 15.08
CA ALA A 229 -9.07 17.33 14.44
C ALA A 229 -10.38 16.52 14.56
N ARG A 230 -10.30 15.19 14.53
CA ARG A 230 -11.47 14.31 14.72
C ARG A 230 -12.03 14.39 16.13
N ASN A 231 -11.16 14.44 17.13
CA ASN A 231 -11.61 14.59 18.52
C ASN A 231 -12.31 15.95 18.73
N LYS A 232 -11.84 17.03 18.06
CA LYS A 232 -12.57 18.31 18.08
C LYS A 232 -13.95 18.21 17.45
N LEU A 233 -14.08 17.52 16.33
CA LEU A 233 -15.38 17.30 15.71
C LEU A 233 -16.30 16.53 16.64
N ARG A 234 -15.83 15.43 17.23
CA ARG A 234 -16.58 14.58 18.17
C ARG A 234 -17.01 15.31 19.44
N ASN A 235 -16.07 16.01 20.07
CA ASN A 235 -16.28 16.54 21.42
C ASN A 235 -16.83 17.98 21.44
N GLN A 236 -16.70 18.73 20.34
CA GLN A 236 -17.09 20.13 20.31
C GLN A 236 -18.11 20.45 19.21
N VAL A 237 -17.90 19.99 17.97
CA VAL A 237 -18.76 20.39 16.84
C VAL A 237 -20.04 19.59 16.80
N ILE A 238 -19.97 18.26 16.90
CA ILE A 238 -21.15 17.40 16.87
C ILE A 238 -22.14 17.74 18.00
N PRO A 239 -21.74 17.92 19.26
CA PRO A 239 -22.65 18.33 20.32
C PRO A 239 -23.38 19.65 20.02
N GLN A 240 -22.68 20.67 19.45
CA GLN A 240 -23.33 21.92 19.05
C GLN A 240 -24.35 21.73 17.92
N LEU A 241 -24.09 20.82 16.98
CA LEU A 241 -25.05 20.47 15.94
C LEU A 241 -26.28 19.75 16.52
N GLU A 242 -26.08 18.90 17.54
CA GLU A 242 -27.13 18.18 18.24
C GLU A 242 -27.97 19.13 19.11
N GLU A 243 -27.41 20.24 19.63
CA GLU A 243 -28.17 21.31 20.28
C GLU A 243 -29.14 22.01 19.31
N ILE A 244 -28.74 22.13 18.02
CA ILE A 244 -29.62 22.69 16.96
C ILE A 244 -30.68 21.66 16.55
N ASN A 245 -30.30 20.40 16.42
CA ASN A 245 -31.16 19.29 16.07
C ASN A 245 -30.63 17.98 16.65
N GLU A 246 -31.33 17.38 17.59
CA GLU A 246 -30.95 16.12 18.25
C GLU A 246 -30.66 14.97 17.26
N GLN A 247 -31.20 15.05 16.04
CA GLN A 247 -30.97 14.07 14.99
C GLN A 247 -29.88 14.48 13.99
N ALA A 248 -29.03 15.47 14.32
CA ALA A 248 -28.02 16.00 13.39
C ALA A 248 -27.11 14.89 12.85
N VAL A 249 -26.58 14.02 13.70
CA VAL A 249 -25.74 12.87 13.31
C VAL A 249 -26.48 11.93 12.35
N TRP A 250 -27.78 11.66 12.62
CA TRP A 250 -28.60 10.82 11.75
C TRP A 250 -28.81 11.48 10.38
N HIS A 251 -29.10 12.77 10.34
CA HIS A 251 -29.30 13.52 9.09
C HIS A 251 -28.02 13.57 8.25
N ILE A 252 -26.87 13.81 8.87
CA ILE A 252 -25.56 13.81 8.17
C ILE A 252 -25.31 12.43 7.56
N SER A 253 -25.47 11.36 8.31
CA SER A 253 -25.28 9.99 7.83
C SER A 253 -26.24 9.63 6.69
N ARG A 254 -27.53 10.03 6.81
CA ARG A 254 -28.53 9.83 5.75
C ARG A 254 -28.17 10.56 4.47
N THR A 255 -27.69 11.81 4.59
CA THR A 255 -27.21 12.58 3.44
C THR A 255 -26.02 11.89 2.79
N ALA A 256 -25.04 11.42 3.57
CA ALA A 256 -23.90 10.66 3.05
C ALA A 256 -24.34 9.40 2.31
N GLN A 257 -25.33 8.66 2.85
CA GLN A 257 -25.91 7.50 2.17
C GLN A 257 -26.51 7.88 0.82
N SER A 258 -27.35 8.92 0.77
CA SER A 258 -27.97 9.37 -0.48
C SER A 258 -26.93 9.80 -1.52
N VAL A 259 -25.87 10.47 -1.06
CA VAL A 259 -24.72 10.82 -1.93
C VAL A 259 -24.02 9.58 -2.48
N ARG A 260 -23.81 8.54 -1.67
CA ARG A 260 -23.20 7.28 -2.14
C ARG A 260 -24.08 6.57 -3.18
N GLU A 261 -25.38 6.54 -2.95
CA GLU A 261 -26.34 5.93 -3.89
C GLU A 261 -26.32 6.66 -5.25
N LEU A 262 -26.36 7.99 -5.24
CA LEU A 262 -26.21 8.79 -6.45
C LEU A 262 -24.84 8.61 -7.08
N TRP A 263 -23.78 8.60 -6.28
CA TRP A 263 -22.42 8.42 -6.78
C TRP A 263 -22.23 7.06 -7.46
N SER A 264 -22.85 6.00 -6.97
CA SER A 264 -22.78 4.67 -7.60
C SER A 264 -23.28 4.69 -9.05
N TYR A 265 -24.35 5.45 -9.32
CA TYR A 265 -24.84 5.66 -10.67
C TYR A 265 -23.86 6.50 -11.52
N VAL A 266 -23.33 7.59 -10.95
CA VAL A 266 -22.33 8.43 -11.62
C VAL A 266 -21.07 7.63 -11.95
N ASP A 267 -20.60 6.81 -11.02
CA ASP A 267 -19.41 5.95 -11.21
C ASP A 267 -19.61 4.92 -12.34
N MET A 268 -20.80 4.34 -12.43
CA MET A 268 -21.17 3.46 -13.55
C MET A 268 -21.12 4.20 -14.90
N GLN A 269 -21.62 5.44 -14.96
CA GLN A 269 -21.56 6.28 -16.15
C GLN A 269 -20.11 6.64 -16.52
N ILE A 270 -19.28 6.97 -15.51
CA ILE A 270 -17.84 7.25 -15.72
C ILE A 270 -17.14 6.04 -16.35
N GLU A 271 -17.39 4.83 -15.84
CA GLU A 271 -16.79 3.60 -16.38
C GLU A 271 -17.30 3.30 -17.81
N GLU A 272 -18.56 3.57 -18.10
CA GLU A 272 -19.11 3.42 -19.44
C GLU A 272 -18.44 4.37 -20.44
N TYR A 273 -18.31 5.67 -20.08
CA TYR A 273 -17.63 6.64 -20.93
C TYR A 273 -16.13 6.35 -21.03
N LYS A 274 -15.47 5.95 -19.94
CA LYS A 274 -14.07 5.52 -19.98
C LYS A 274 -13.83 4.42 -21.01
N LYS A 275 -14.68 3.39 -21.05
CA LYS A 275 -14.59 2.29 -22.06
C LYS A 275 -14.74 2.79 -23.50
N LYS A 276 -15.57 3.83 -23.74
CA LYS A 276 -15.74 4.42 -25.07
C LYS A 276 -14.57 5.29 -25.49
N VAL A 277 -14.01 6.03 -24.55
CA VAL A 277 -12.92 6.99 -24.74
C VAL A 277 -11.57 6.31 -24.82
N LEU A 278 -11.39 5.21 -24.06
CA LEU A 278 -10.09 4.53 -23.91
C LEU A 278 -9.89 3.49 -25.01
N GLN A 279 -8.74 3.59 -25.68
CA GLN A 279 -8.25 2.58 -26.61
C GLN A 279 -6.98 1.98 -26.03
N ILE A 280 -6.93 0.65 -25.96
CA ILE A 280 -5.72 -0.08 -25.59
C ILE A 280 -4.97 -0.38 -26.89
N GLU A 281 -3.77 0.15 -27.04
CA GLU A 281 -2.93 -0.23 -28.18
C GLU A 281 -2.57 -1.72 -28.04
N PRO A 282 -2.94 -2.58 -29.01
CA PRO A 282 -2.43 -3.94 -28.99
C PRO A 282 -0.91 -3.86 -29.14
N GLN A 283 -0.19 -4.48 -28.23
CA GLN A 283 1.25 -4.63 -28.36
C GLN A 283 1.53 -5.32 -29.71
N SER A 284 1.88 -4.53 -30.72
CA SER A 284 2.48 -5.10 -31.92
C SER A 284 3.78 -5.75 -31.44
N CYS A 285 3.84 -7.07 -31.54
CA CYS A 285 5.06 -7.85 -31.33
C CYS A 285 6.18 -7.25 -32.17
N ARG A 286 6.96 -6.32 -31.62
CA ARG A 286 8.27 -6.05 -32.16
C ARG A 286 9.13 -7.26 -31.87
N LYS A 287 9.26 -8.12 -32.88
CA LYS A 287 10.08 -9.33 -32.90
C LYS A 287 11.59 -9.03 -32.82
N GLU A 288 12.03 -8.08 -32.06
CA GLU A 288 13.46 -7.78 -31.95
C GLU A 288 13.83 -7.29 -30.54
N THR A 289 13.48 -8.01 -29.52
CA THR A 289 14.19 -8.15 -28.24
C THR A 289 13.29 -8.94 -27.31
N ASN A 290 13.79 -10.02 -26.72
CA ASN A 290 13.11 -10.90 -25.76
C ASN A 290 12.84 -10.22 -24.39
N LEU A 291 12.34 -8.98 -24.39
CA LEU A 291 11.91 -8.26 -23.20
C LEU A 291 10.37 -8.19 -23.22
N VAL A 292 9.74 -9.04 -22.45
CA VAL A 292 8.33 -8.91 -22.05
C VAL A 292 8.23 -7.72 -21.10
N THR A 293 8.36 -6.50 -21.62
CA THR A 293 8.02 -5.30 -20.85
C THR A 293 6.53 -5.10 -20.97
N GLY A 294 5.79 -5.43 -19.91
CA GLY A 294 4.35 -5.18 -19.77
C GLY A 294 4.00 -3.68 -19.68
N ALA A 295 4.52 -2.85 -20.59
CA ALA A 295 4.18 -1.44 -20.69
C ALA A 295 2.78 -1.32 -21.29
N ILE A 296 1.77 -1.13 -20.46
CA ILE A 296 0.40 -0.82 -20.90
C ILE A 296 0.43 0.58 -21.52
N SER A 297 0.12 0.69 -22.80
CA SER A 297 -0.08 1.96 -23.51
C SER A 297 -1.57 2.21 -23.64
N LEU A 298 -2.06 3.26 -22.98
CA LEU A 298 -3.45 3.68 -22.99
C LEU A 298 -3.60 4.93 -23.86
N ILE A 299 -4.60 4.95 -24.74
CA ILE A 299 -4.89 6.11 -25.59
C ILE A 299 -6.27 6.65 -25.27
N LEU A 300 -6.34 7.91 -24.84
CA LEU A 300 -7.57 8.68 -24.72
C LEU A 300 -7.89 9.26 -26.10
N ASN A 301 -9.01 8.82 -26.71
CA ASN A 301 -9.50 9.34 -27.97
C ASN A 301 -10.22 10.67 -27.75
N LYS A 302 -9.72 11.75 -28.40
CA LYS A 302 -10.28 13.10 -28.23
C LYS A 302 -11.71 13.22 -28.75
N ASN A 303 -12.04 12.63 -29.89
CA ASN A 303 -13.37 12.74 -30.47
C ASN A 303 -14.45 12.11 -29.60
N GLU A 304 -14.14 10.95 -28.97
CA GLU A 304 -15.05 10.32 -28.02
C GLU A 304 -15.09 11.06 -26.69
N TYR A 305 -13.95 11.62 -26.24
CA TYR A 305 -13.89 12.43 -25.02
C TYR A 305 -14.72 13.72 -25.14
N ASP A 306 -14.75 14.35 -26.32
CA ASP A 306 -15.56 15.57 -26.54
C ASP A 306 -17.06 15.30 -26.37
N LYS A 307 -17.53 14.05 -26.56
CA LYS A 307 -18.93 13.60 -26.33
C LYS A 307 -19.26 13.34 -24.86
N VAL A 308 -18.26 13.27 -23.99
CA VAL A 308 -18.49 13.05 -22.55
C VAL A 308 -19.18 14.27 -21.96
N PRO A 309 -20.26 14.09 -21.16
CA PRO A 309 -20.90 15.18 -20.44
C PRO A 309 -19.92 15.98 -19.59
N VAL A 310 -20.02 17.29 -19.61
CA VAL A 310 -19.06 18.20 -18.93
C VAL A 310 -18.82 17.81 -17.47
N PRO A 311 -19.84 17.49 -16.63
CA PRO A 311 -19.60 17.09 -15.24
C PRO A 311 -18.80 15.81 -15.05
N LEU A 312 -18.72 14.93 -16.06
CA LEU A 312 -18.03 13.65 -15.99
C LEU A 312 -16.61 13.70 -16.55
N LYS A 313 -16.26 14.74 -17.32
CA LYS A 313 -14.98 14.82 -18.04
C LYS A 313 -13.77 14.64 -17.14
N SER A 314 -13.70 15.39 -16.04
CA SER A 314 -12.60 15.33 -15.10
C SER A 314 -12.47 13.95 -14.42
N TYR A 315 -13.59 13.32 -14.09
CA TYR A 315 -13.61 12.00 -13.49
C TYR A 315 -13.15 10.91 -14.48
N VAL A 316 -13.54 10.99 -15.74
CA VAL A 316 -13.07 10.06 -16.79
C VAL A 316 -11.56 10.15 -16.96
N ILE A 317 -11.00 11.38 -17.06
CA ILE A 317 -9.53 11.56 -17.10
C ILE A 317 -8.87 11.02 -15.84
N HIS A 318 -9.40 11.34 -14.67
CA HIS A 318 -8.87 10.84 -13.40
C HIS A 318 -8.77 9.30 -13.39
N ARG A 319 -9.85 8.61 -13.81
CA ARG A 319 -9.84 7.13 -13.90
C ARG A 319 -8.80 6.60 -14.89
N ILE A 320 -8.62 7.26 -16.03
CA ILE A 320 -7.60 6.87 -17.02
C ILE A 320 -6.18 7.06 -16.45
N ILE A 321 -5.93 8.18 -15.75
CA ILE A 321 -4.63 8.40 -15.10
C ILE A 321 -4.38 7.33 -14.03
N CYS A 322 -5.39 7.02 -13.20
CA CYS A 322 -5.29 5.97 -12.17
C CYS A 322 -5.00 4.60 -12.78
N GLU A 323 -5.63 4.26 -13.90
CA GLU A 323 -5.41 3.00 -14.61
C GLU A 323 -3.99 2.94 -15.19
N ALA A 324 -3.52 4.03 -15.82
CA ALA A 324 -2.16 4.12 -16.33
C ALA A 324 -1.11 4.04 -15.20
N ALA A 325 -1.38 4.66 -14.05
CA ALA A 325 -0.50 4.66 -12.89
C ALA A 325 -0.51 3.32 -12.13
N GLY A 326 -1.64 2.60 -12.16
CA GLY A 326 -1.91 1.44 -11.30
C GLY A 326 -2.21 1.81 -9.84
N HIS A 327 -2.42 3.10 -9.54
CA HIS A 327 -2.67 3.64 -8.21
C HIS A 327 -3.63 4.83 -8.27
N GLU A 328 -4.49 4.97 -7.26
CA GLU A 328 -5.36 6.16 -7.11
C GLU A 328 -4.74 7.25 -6.21
N LYS A 329 -3.82 6.86 -5.32
CA LYS A 329 -3.20 7.81 -4.38
C LYS A 329 -2.34 8.82 -5.13
N ASP A 330 -2.28 10.06 -4.60
CA ASP A 330 -1.46 11.17 -5.11
C ASP A 330 -1.82 11.69 -6.52
N ILE A 331 -2.91 11.20 -7.14
CA ILE A 331 -3.47 11.75 -8.36
C ILE A 331 -4.52 12.79 -7.99
N SER A 332 -4.20 14.06 -8.24
CA SER A 332 -4.99 15.22 -7.82
C SER A 332 -5.63 15.94 -9.01
N ALA A 333 -6.52 16.91 -8.73
CA ALA A 333 -7.16 17.75 -9.73
C ALA A 333 -6.16 18.48 -10.64
N VAL A 334 -4.96 18.81 -10.14
CA VAL A 334 -3.89 19.44 -10.93
C VAL A 334 -3.43 18.53 -12.08
N HIS A 335 -3.31 17.23 -11.82
CA HIS A 335 -2.93 16.26 -12.86
C HIS A 335 -4.02 16.07 -13.90
N VAL A 336 -5.27 16.07 -13.48
CA VAL A 336 -6.45 16.01 -14.38
C VAL A 336 -6.48 17.24 -15.28
N GLN A 337 -6.37 18.43 -14.71
CA GLN A 337 -6.34 19.68 -15.45
C GLN A 337 -5.17 19.73 -16.44
N ALA A 338 -3.99 19.28 -16.06
CA ALA A 338 -2.82 19.23 -16.95
C ALA A 338 -3.07 18.35 -18.18
N VAL A 339 -3.80 17.22 -18.04
CA VAL A 339 -4.19 16.36 -19.17
C VAL A 339 -5.27 17.03 -20.03
N GLU A 340 -6.27 17.72 -19.43
CA GLU A 340 -7.28 18.48 -20.16
C GLU A 340 -6.66 19.60 -21.01
N GLU A 341 -5.70 20.32 -20.44
CA GLU A 341 -4.92 21.32 -21.19
C GLU A 341 -4.11 20.68 -22.31
N LEU A 342 -3.48 19.52 -22.05
CA LEU A 342 -2.67 18.81 -23.04
C LEU A 342 -3.48 18.42 -24.28
N LEU A 343 -4.77 18.05 -24.13
CA LEU A 343 -5.68 17.75 -25.23
C LEU A 343 -5.83 18.91 -26.24
N ASN A 344 -5.61 20.14 -25.79
CA ASN A 344 -5.72 21.35 -26.60
C ASN A 344 -4.37 21.92 -27.05
N ARG A 345 -3.25 21.29 -26.66
CA ARG A 345 -1.90 21.70 -27.07
C ARG A 345 -1.49 21.06 -28.40
N GLN A 346 -0.37 21.52 -28.95
CA GLN A 346 0.22 20.96 -30.17
C GLN A 346 0.63 19.50 -30.01
N VAL A 347 0.49 18.71 -31.06
CA VAL A 347 0.94 17.32 -31.14
C VAL A 347 2.45 17.23 -30.82
N GLY A 348 2.85 16.20 -30.06
CA GLY A 348 4.21 15.98 -29.60
C GLY A 348 4.53 16.58 -28.22
N ARG A 349 3.64 17.43 -27.64
CA ARG A 349 3.82 17.91 -26.27
C ARG A 349 3.63 16.77 -25.27
N LYS A 350 4.42 16.80 -24.19
CA LYS A 350 4.43 15.79 -23.13
C LYS A 350 4.33 16.44 -21.77
N ILE A 351 3.72 15.74 -20.83
CA ILE A 351 3.70 16.05 -19.40
C ILE A 351 4.04 14.79 -18.61
N ASP A 352 4.71 14.96 -17.49
CA ASP A 352 4.98 13.86 -16.55
C ASP A 352 3.91 13.87 -15.46
N LEU A 353 3.40 12.68 -15.14
CA LEU A 353 2.38 12.40 -14.13
C LEU A 353 3.00 11.53 -13.02
N PRO A 354 2.36 11.40 -11.86
CA PRO A 354 2.82 10.51 -10.80
C PRO A 354 3.05 9.07 -11.28
N TYR A 355 3.85 8.30 -10.52
CA TYR A 355 4.14 6.89 -10.77
C TYR A 355 4.82 6.60 -12.11
N ALA A 356 5.69 7.51 -12.57
CA ALA A 356 6.44 7.40 -13.82
C ALA A 356 5.54 7.28 -15.08
N VAL A 357 4.32 7.80 -15.03
CA VAL A 357 3.45 7.90 -16.19
C VAL A 357 3.79 9.17 -16.96
N THR A 358 3.96 9.04 -18.28
CA THR A 358 4.11 10.19 -19.20
C THR A 358 2.87 10.26 -20.08
N ALA A 359 2.21 11.41 -20.13
CA ALA A 359 1.12 11.68 -21.06
C ALA A 359 1.65 12.49 -22.26
N SER A 360 1.40 12.02 -23.48
CA SER A 360 1.88 12.62 -24.72
C SER A 360 0.72 12.99 -25.64
N ARG A 361 0.70 14.21 -26.19
CA ARG A 361 -0.28 14.65 -27.18
C ARG A 361 0.01 13.98 -28.53
N ILE A 362 -0.94 13.19 -29.04
CA ILE A 362 -0.92 12.55 -30.35
C ILE A 362 -2.06 13.09 -31.24
N TYR A 363 -2.07 12.81 -32.54
CA TYR A 363 -3.08 13.35 -33.48
C TYR A 363 -4.52 13.04 -33.04
N GLY A 364 -4.80 11.80 -32.58
CA GLY A 364 -6.14 11.36 -32.17
C GLY A 364 -6.50 11.65 -30.71
N GLY A 365 -5.59 12.15 -29.87
CA GLY A 365 -5.85 12.30 -28.45
C GLY A 365 -4.62 12.42 -27.56
N VAL A 366 -4.61 11.75 -26.42
CA VAL A 366 -3.50 11.69 -25.48
C VAL A 366 -3.11 10.24 -25.23
N LYS A 367 -1.83 9.94 -25.38
CA LYS A 367 -1.25 8.63 -25.09
C LYS A 367 -0.60 8.66 -23.71
N PHE A 368 -0.94 7.69 -22.87
CA PHE A 368 -0.35 7.47 -21.55
C PHE A 368 0.57 6.26 -21.64
N GLU A 369 1.81 6.47 -21.25
CA GLU A 369 2.84 5.42 -21.21
C GLU A 369 3.44 5.38 -19.81
N LYS A 370 3.35 4.25 -19.14
CA LYS A 370 4.11 4.03 -17.91
C LYS A 370 5.51 3.60 -18.30
N LYS A 371 6.50 4.40 -17.95
CA LYS A 371 7.89 3.95 -18.06
C LYS A 371 8.00 2.69 -17.20
N PRO A 372 8.58 1.60 -17.70
CA PRO A 372 8.80 0.45 -16.86
C PRO A 372 9.59 0.93 -15.64
N VAL A 373 8.96 0.97 -14.49
CA VAL A 373 9.67 1.02 -13.23
C VAL A 373 10.28 -0.36 -13.15
N ILE A 374 11.54 -0.47 -13.46
CA ILE A 374 12.30 -1.67 -13.19
C ILE A 374 12.25 -1.77 -11.68
N SER A 375 11.38 -2.64 -11.18
CA SER A 375 11.32 -2.93 -9.76
C SER A 375 12.65 -3.55 -9.41
N THR A 376 13.54 -2.74 -8.89
CA THR A 376 14.70 -3.23 -8.19
C THR A 376 14.15 -4.05 -7.03
N LYS A 377 14.17 -5.38 -7.15
CA LYS A 377 14.05 -6.22 -5.96
C LYS A 377 15.16 -5.74 -5.04
N MET A 378 14.77 -5.20 -3.91
CA MET A 378 15.71 -4.90 -2.83
C MET A 378 16.44 -6.21 -2.51
N ILE A 379 17.72 -6.25 -2.78
CA ILE A 379 18.55 -7.40 -2.44
C ILE A 379 18.97 -7.15 -1.00
N ASP A 380 18.35 -7.89 -0.07
CA ASP A 380 18.81 -7.88 1.32
C ASP A 380 20.19 -8.53 1.38
N PRO A 381 21.22 -7.80 1.81
CA PRO A 381 22.57 -8.34 1.90
C PRO A 381 22.71 -9.58 2.77
N ASN A 382 21.81 -9.80 3.73
CA ASN A 382 21.87 -10.92 4.67
C ASN A 382 21.31 -12.24 4.11
N HIS A 383 20.68 -12.21 2.91
CA HIS A 383 20.12 -13.40 2.26
C HIS A 383 20.88 -13.90 1.03
N LEU A 384 22.08 -13.38 0.79
CA LEU A 384 22.93 -13.86 -0.29
C LEU A 384 23.77 -15.05 0.21
N ASN A 385 23.27 -16.26 0.00
CA ASN A 385 24.07 -17.48 0.11
C ASN A 385 24.98 -17.61 -1.12
N ASP A 386 26.06 -18.41 -1.03
CA ASP A 386 27.14 -18.60 -2.02
C ASP A 386 26.72 -18.98 -3.46
N GLU A 387 25.45 -18.92 -3.81
CA GLU A 387 24.92 -19.20 -5.14
C GLU A 387 24.81 -17.92 -5.98
N ASN A 388 25.18 -18.01 -7.27
CA ASN A 388 25.00 -16.92 -8.24
C ASN A 388 23.53 -16.53 -8.34
N ILE A 389 23.15 -15.35 -7.84
CA ILE A 389 21.81 -14.82 -7.98
C ILE A 389 21.72 -14.10 -9.31
N GLU A 390 21.06 -14.71 -10.27
CA GLU A 390 20.68 -14.04 -11.52
C GLU A 390 19.52 -13.07 -11.25
N ASN A 391 19.71 -11.81 -11.63
CA ASN A 391 18.60 -10.86 -11.69
C ASN A 391 17.57 -11.39 -12.71
N PRO A 392 16.25 -11.36 -12.43
CA PRO A 392 15.22 -11.85 -13.36
C PRO A 392 15.28 -11.25 -14.76
N GLU A 393 15.94 -10.13 -14.94
CA GLU A 393 16.18 -9.51 -16.24
C GLU A 393 17.50 -9.92 -16.89
N ALA A 394 18.26 -10.84 -16.30
CA ALA A 394 19.56 -11.35 -16.78
C ALA A 394 20.58 -10.23 -17.12
N LEU A 395 20.47 -9.04 -16.50
CA LEU A 395 21.36 -7.90 -16.75
C LEU A 395 22.55 -7.85 -15.81
N PHE A 396 22.39 -8.36 -14.59
CA PHE A 396 23.39 -8.31 -13.55
C PHE A 396 23.51 -9.63 -12.83
N GLN A 397 24.75 -10.04 -12.57
CA GLN A 397 25.08 -11.19 -11.72
C GLN A 397 25.81 -10.68 -10.48
N PHE A 398 25.49 -11.26 -9.31
CA PHE A 398 26.04 -10.90 -8.03
C PHE A 398 26.69 -12.11 -7.39
N ARG A 399 27.83 -11.89 -6.75
CA ARG A 399 28.50 -12.91 -5.96
C ARG A 399 29.11 -12.29 -4.72
N ILE A 400 28.84 -12.86 -3.55
CA ILE A 400 29.51 -12.50 -2.31
C ILE A 400 30.42 -13.64 -1.91
N PHE A 401 31.65 -13.30 -1.53
CA PHE A 401 32.61 -14.28 -1.08
C PHE A 401 33.57 -13.66 -0.05
N GLU A 402 34.14 -14.50 0.79
CA GLU A 402 35.20 -14.07 1.70
C GLU A 402 36.51 -13.78 0.95
N ARG A 403 37.21 -12.74 1.38
CA ARG A 403 38.47 -12.36 0.75
C ARG A 403 39.49 -13.51 0.87
N PRO A 404 40.02 -14.03 -0.27
CA PRO A 404 41.02 -15.08 -0.23
C PRO A 404 42.33 -14.61 0.44
N PRO A 405 42.97 -15.41 1.29
CA PRO A 405 44.23 -15.05 1.91
C PRO A 405 45.32 -14.76 0.86
N GLY A 406 45.97 -13.60 0.94
CA GLY A 406 47.05 -13.20 0.05
C GLY A 406 46.64 -12.49 -1.24
N MET A 407 45.37 -12.23 -1.48
CA MET A 407 44.91 -11.51 -2.67
C MET A 407 45.19 -10.00 -2.55
N LYS A 408 46.11 -9.49 -3.39
CA LYS A 408 46.61 -8.09 -3.32
C LYS A 408 45.94 -7.17 -4.35
N ALA A 409 45.39 -7.70 -5.44
CA ALA A 409 44.77 -6.89 -6.50
C ALA A 409 43.62 -7.65 -7.21
N PHE A 410 42.65 -6.90 -7.68
CA PHE A 410 41.59 -7.39 -8.55
C PHE A 410 41.82 -6.88 -9.97
N PRO A 411 41.54 -7.68 -11.01
CA PRO A 411 41.71 -7.22 -12.40
C PRO A 411 40.73 -6.07 -12.68
N GLU A 412 41.24 -5.01 -13.35
CA GLU A 412 40.36 -3.94 -13.79
C GLU A 412 39.54 -4.41 -14.99
N LYS A 413 38.21 -4.52 -14.80
CA LYS A 413 37.25 -4.85 -15.87
C LYS A 413 36.22 -3.73 -16.00
N THR A 414 35.73 -3.48 -17.21
CA THR A 414 34.76 -2.41 -17.47
C THR A 414 33.37 -2.77 -16.92
N TYR A 415 32.97 -4.01 -17.09
CA TYR A 415 31.64 -4.50 -16.78
C TYR A 415 31.59 -5.47 -15.58
N THR A 416 32.68 -5.63 -14.85
CA THR A 416 32.74 -6.35 -13.57
C THR A 416 33.46 -5.49 -12.55
N LYS A 417 32.87 -5.29 -11.38
CA LYS A 417 33.45 -4.50 -10.28
C LYS A 417 33.32 -5.25 -8.97
N TRP A 418 34.30 -5.02 -8.10
CA TRP A 418 34.39 -5.61 -6.76
C TRP A 418 34.31 -4.50 -5.73
N PHE A 419 33.47 -4.71 -4.71
CA PHE A 419 33.16 -3.73 -3.68
C PHE A 419 33.43 -4.30 -2.29
N ASP A 420 33.81 -3.43 -1.38
CA ASP A 420 33.87 -3.73 0.03
C ASP A 420 32.44 -3.92 0.57
N TYR A 421 32.05 -5.17 0.83
CA TYR A 421 30.72 -5.49 1.30
C TYR A 421 30.49 -5.05 2.74
N ASP A 422 31.56 -5.00 3.57
CA ASP A 422 31.48 -4.71 4.99
C ASP A 422 31.05 -3.24 5.29
N ILE A 423 31.15 -2.35 4.31
CA ILE A 423 30.82 -0.91 4.45
C ILE A 423 29.51 -0.50 3.78
N ILE A 424 28.78 -1.44 3.20
CA ILE A 424 27.47 -1.18 2.60
C ILE A 424 26.45 -1.09 3.74
N ASN A 425 25.77 0.07 3.87
CA ASN A 425 24.88 0.35 4.99
C ASN A 425 23.41 0.10 4.69
N ASN A 426 23.02 0.19 3.41
CA ASN A 426 21.64 0.01 2.96
C ASN A 426 21.57 -1.15 1.96
N THR A 427 20.39 -1.37 1.41
CA THR A 427 20.22 -2.34 0.34
C THR A 427 20.87 -1.84 -0.95
N VAL A 428 21.64 -2.69 -1.62
CA VAL A 428 22.22 -2.37 -2.93
C VAL A 428 21.10 -2.28 -3.98
N GLU A 429 20.97 -1.11 -4.60
CA GLU A 429 19.97 -0.83 -5.62
C GLU A 429 20.61 -0.73 -7.01
N ILE A 430 19.96 -1.36 -8.01
CA ILE A 430 20.28 -1.13 -9.41
C ILE A 430 19.18 -0.26 -10.01
N ARG A 431 19.54 0.94 -10.43
CA ARG A 431 18.57 1.92 -10.88
C ARG A 431 19.17 2.95 -11.84
N HIS A 432 18.34 3.75 -12.43
CA HIS A 432 18.77 4.97 -13.10
C HIS A 432 18.92 6.13 -12.09
N ARG A 433 19.45 7.25 -12.55
CA ARG A 433 19.74 8.42 -11.72
C ARG A 433 18.49 8.96 -11.01
N GLN A 434 18.72 9.44 -9.78
CA GLN A 434 17.73 10.15 -8.98
C GLN A 434 18.26 11.53 -8.56
N ALA A 435 17.34 12.41 -8.13
CA ALA A 435 17.73 13.69 -7.58
C ALA A 435 18.45 13.48 -6.23
N GLY A 436 19.62 14.11 -6.06
CA GLY A 436 20.39 13.96 -4.82
C GLY A 436 21.57 12.98 -4.91
N ASP A 437 21.67 12.18 -5.98
CA ASP A 437 22.75 11.21 -6.15
C ASP A 437 24.14 11.85 -6.14
N VAL A 438 25.06 11.20 -5.39
CA VAL A 438 26.45 11.61 -5.21
C VAL A 438 27.41 10.47 -5.51
N LEU A 439 28.59 10.80 -6.04
CA LEU A 439 29.66 9.84 -6.33
C LEU A 439 30.94 10.27 -5.60
N ALA A 440 31.57 9.38 -4.86
CA ALA A 440 32.87 9.66 -4.25
C ALA A 440 33.98 9.50 -5.30
N ILE A 441 34.69 10.61 -5.59
CA ILE A 441 35.68 10.70 -6.67
C ILE A 441 37.13 10.54 -6.19
N ASN A 442 37.39 10.68 -4.89
CA ASN A 442 38.71 10.56 -4.29
C ASN A 442 38.65 9.80 -2.94
N LYS A 443 39.79 9.21 -2.56
CA LYS A 443 39.94 8.43 -1.31
C LYS A 443 39.74 9.25 -0.03
N ASN A 444 39.86 10.57 -0.11
CA ASN A 444 39.74 11.49 1.02
C ASN A 444 38.29 11.91 1.33
N GLY A 445 37.28 11.19 0.82
CA GLY A 445 35.87 11.44 1.10
C GLY A 445 35.23 12.57 0.28
N GLY A 446 35.94 13.13 -0.71
CA GLY A 446 35.36 14.14 -1.60
C GLY A 446 34.28 13.54 -2.48
N THR A 447 33.04 14.04 -2.31
CA THR A 447 31.89 13.64 -3.13
C THR A 447 31.55 14.66 -4.17
N GLN A 448 31.03 14.23 -5.31
CA GLN A 448 30.54 15.06 -6.38
C GLN A 448 29.10 14.66 -6.73
N ARG A 449 28.21 15.65 -6.93
CA ARG A 449 26.86 15.36 -7.43
C ARG A 449 26.94 14.65 -8.77
N LEU A 450 26.19 13.58 -8.96
CA LEU A 450 26.21 12.76 -10.17
C LEU A 450 25.91 13.58 -11.43
N LYS A 451 25.01 14.58 -11.36
CA LYS A 451 24.76 15.53 -12.46
C LYS A 451 26.03 16.24 -12.92
N LYS A 452 26.88 16.70 -11.99
CA LYS A 452 28.14 17.39 -12.30
C LYS A 452 29.17 16.43 -12.89
N TYR A 453 29.20 15.19 -12.39
CA TYR A 453 30.05 14.12 -12.95
C TYR A 453 29.71 13.87 -14.44
N PHE A 454 28.44 13.67 -14.76
CA PHE A 454 28.01 13.45 -16.16
C PHE A 454 28.34 14.60 -17.10
N ILE A 455 28.28 15.86 -16.62
CA ILE A 455 28.67 17.03 -17.42
C ILE A 455 30.18 17.01 -17.68
N ASN A 456 30.97 16.72 -16.65
CA ASN A 456 32.44 16.69 -16.78
C ASN A 456 32.92 15.59 -17.71
N GLU A 457 32.29 14.42 -17.69
CA GLU A 457 32.56 13.28 -18.56
C GLU A 457 31.93 13.42 -19.96
N LYS A 458 31.28 14.56 -20.24
CA LYS A 458 30.62 14.87 -21.52
C LYS A 458 29.59 13.81 -21.97
N ILE A 459 28.94 13.13 -21.01
CA ILE A 459 27.89 12.15 -21.29
C ILE A 459 26.65 12.91 -21.78
N SER A 460 26.07 12.49 -22.90
CA SER A 460 24.89 13.13 -23.50
C SER A 460 23.67 13.05 -22.62
N GLN A 461 22.69 13.95 -22.78
CA GLN A 461 21.48 13.96 -21.95
C GLN A 461 20.68 12.67 -22.10
N GLU A 462 20.62 12.09 -23.31
CA GLU A 462 19.93 10.82 -23.55
C GLU A 462 20.63 9.63 -22.88
N GLU A 463 21.95 9.61 -22.87
CA GLU A 463 22.73 8.56 -22.22
C GLU A 463 22.60 8.63 -20.69
N ARG A 464 22.56 9.85 -20.09
CA ARG A 464 22.39 10.04 -18.64
C ARG A 464 21.12 9.39 -18.10
N GLU A 465 20.06 9.36 -18.89
CA GLU A 465 18.78 8.74 -18.50
C GLU A 465 18.80 7.21 -18.64
N LYS A 466 19.73 6.67 -19.45
CA LYS A 466 19.81 5.24 -19.77
C LYS A 466 20.93 4.52 -19.02
N VAL A 467 21.88 5.25 -18.43
CA VAL A 467 23.00 4.65 -17.69
C VAL A 467 22.49 3.97 -16.42
N TRP A 468 22.90 2.72 -16.25
CA TRP A 468 22.66 1.96 -15.04
C TRP A 468 23.59 2.41 -13.92
N LEU A 469 23.05 2.47 -12.72
CA LEU A 469 23.75 2.79 -11.49
C LEU A 469 23.60 1.66 -10.50
N VAL A 470 24.67 1.36 -9.78
CA VAL A 470 24.64 0.57 -8.56
C VAL A 470 24.78 1.55 -7.41
N ALA A 471 23.82 1.55 -6.50
CA ALA A 471 23.70 2.55 -5.44
C ALA A 471 23.49 1.92 -4.05
N ASP A 472 23.97 2.61 -3.03
CA ASP A 472 23.68 2.40 -1.61
C ASP A 472 22.92 3.65 -1.13
N GLY A 473 21.60 3.65 -1.27
CA GLY A 473 20.76 4.84 -1.09
C GLY A 473 21.08 5.92 -2.14
N HIS A 474 21.51 7.11 -1.71
CA HIS A 474 21.95 8.20 -2.62
C HIS A 474 23.45 8.14 -2.98
N ASP A 475 24.23 7.30 -2.31
CA ASP A 475 25.64 7.11 -2.61
C ASP A 475 25.82 6.13 -3.79
N ILE A 476 26.32 6.62 -4.92
CA ILE A 476 26.54 5.78 -6.09
C ILE A 476 27.82 4.96 -5.91
N MET A 477 27.67 3.64 -5.95
CA MET A 477 28.77 2.69 -5.87
C MET A 477 29.46 2.52 -7.22
N TRP A 478 28.65 2.48 -8.31
CA TRP A 478 29.15 2.29 -9.67
C TRP A 478 28.24 2.94 -10.70
N VAL A 479 28.83 3.72 -11.59
CA VAL A 479 28.23 4.16 -12.85
C VAL A 479 28.62 3.13 -13.91
N VAL A 480 27.70 2.26 -14.29
CA VAL A 480 27.98 1.08 -15.14
C VAL A 480 28.57 1.49 -16.48
N GLY A 481 29.66 0.82 -16.88
CA GLY A 481 30.42 1.18 -18.09
C GLY A 481 31.34 2.40 -17.94
N HIS A 482 31.29 3.11 -16.81
CA HIS A 482 32.09 4.31 -16.57
C HIS A 482 32.94 4.15 -15.29
N ARG A 483 32.48 4.64 -14.15
CA ARG A 483 33.33 4.81 -12.96
C ARG A 483 32.78 4.13 -11.72
N GLN A 484 33.66 3.46 -10.97
CA GLN A 484 33.44 2.97 -9.62
C GLN A 484 33.75 4.07 -8.60
N SER A 485 32.95 4.16 -7.55
CA SER A 485 33.15 5.04 -6.41
C SER A 485 34.41 4.63 -5.63
N GLN A 486 35.19 5.63 -5.22
CA GLN A 486 36.36 5.44 -4.38
C GLN A 486 36.01 5.01 -2.95
N ARG A 487 34.78 5.27 -2.49
CA ARG A 487 34.30 4.96 -1.15
C ARG A 487 34.19 3.45 -0.91
N TYR A 488 33.72 2.71 -1.92
CA TYR A 488 33.43 1.27 -1.82
C TYR A 488 34.55 0.39 -2.37
N GLN A 489 35.77 0.91 -2.49
CA GLN A 489 36.92 0.12 -2.92
C GLN A 489 37.36 -0.83 -1.82
N ILE A 490 37.79 -2.01 -2.22
CA ILE A 490 38.35 -3.03 -1.32
C ILE A 490 39.63 -2.50 -0.66
N THR A 491 39.70 -2.64 0.65
CA THR A 491 40.85 -2.25 1.50
C THR A 491 41.47 -3.47 2.16
N GLU A 492 42.59 -3.28 2.88
CA GLU A 492 43.21 -4.38 3.62
C GLU A 492 42.30 -4.93 4.75
N SER A 493 41.40 -4.11 5.28
CA SER A 493 40.43 -4.47 6.32
C SER A 493 39.18 -5.21 5.81
N THR A 494 38.94 -5.22 4.50
CA THR A 494 37.77 -5.87 3.89
C THR A 494 37.79 -7.38 4.11
N LYS A 495 36.76 -7.94 4.72
CA LYS A 495 36.54 -9.36 4.95
C LYS A 495 35.69 -9.99 3.87
N LYS A 496 34.58 -9.35 3.51
CA LYS A 496 33.65 -9.84 2.49
C LYS A 496 33.66 -8.94 1.28
N ILE A 497 33.59 -9.55 0.10
CA ILE A 497 33.66 -8.88 -1.18
C ILE A 497 32.37 -9.13 -1.94
N LEU A 498 31.77 -8.05 -2.47
CA LEU A 498 30.64 -8.10 -3.41
C LEU A 498 31.19 -7.92 -4.82
N GLU A 499 31.07 -8.93 -5.67
CA GLU A 499 31.31 -8.88 -7.10
C GLU A 499 30.00 -8.60 -7.84
N ILE A 500 30.01 -7.63 -8.73
CA ILE A 500 28.87 -7.31 -9.58
C ILE A 500 29.31 -7.33 -11.04
N HIS A 501 28.67 -8.18 -11.85
CA HIS A 501 28.90 -8.32 -13.27
C HIS A 501 27.69 -7.85 -14.08
N PHE A 502 27.91 -7.02 -15.10
CA PHE A 502 26.88 -6.53 -16.02
C PHE A 502 26.93 -7.35 -17.33
N CYS A 503 25.96 -8.25 -17.53
CA CYS A 503 25.97 -9.27 -18.58
C CYS A 503 25.83 -8.72 -20.01
N LYS A 504 25.22 -7.55 -20.22
CA LYS A 504 25.11 -6.92 -21.55
C LYS A 504 26.39 -6.23 -22.03
N GLY A 505 27.40 -6.11 -21.18
CA GLY A 505 28.67 -5.48 -21.52
C GLY A 505 29.53 -6.28 -22.52
N GLU A 506 29.35 -7.59 -22.59
CA GLU A 506 30.12 -8.47 -23.48
C GLU A 506 29.74 -8.27 -24.94
N ASN A 507 28.54 -7.85 -25.27
CA ASN A 507 28.08 -7.56 -26.64
C ASN A 507 28.52 -6.20 -27.18
N TYR A 508 29.12 -5.32 -26.36
CA TYR A 508 29.65 -4.02 -26.77
C TYR A 508 31.16 -4.01 -27.00
N GLY A 509 31.78 -5.15 -27.20
CA GLY A 509 33.09 -5.34 -27.82
C GLY A 509 34.22 -4.48 -27.28
N ARG A 510 34.62 -4.62 -25.97
CA ARG A 510 35.89 -4.09 -25.46
C ARG A 510 36.49 -4.77 -24.23
N ASP A 511 36.00 -5.95 -23.79
CA ASP A 511 36.67 -6.70 -22.73
C ASP A 511 37.72 -7.72 -23.24
N SER A 512 37.99 -7.75 -24.54
CA SER A 512 39.03 -8.62 -25.15
C SER A 512 40.35 -7.90 -25.31
N LYS A 513 41.00 -7.51 -24.23
CA LYS A 513 42.47 -7.43 -24.20
C LYS A 513 42.95 -8.39 -23.09
N SER A 514 43.03 -9.65 -23.46
CA SER A 514 43.88 -10.63 -22.77
C SER A 514 45.31 -10.10 -22.79
N ILE A 515 45.85 -9.96 -21.62
CA ILE A 515 47.27 -9.79 -21.39
C ILE A 515 47.92 -11.12 -21.71
N SER A 516 48.68 -11.20 -22.77
CA SER A 516 49.70 -12.20 -23.01
C SER A 516 50.85 -12.00 -22.01
#